data_dffc11b7be908f020ca05d2a8dc527b5
#
_entry.id   dffc11b7be908f020ca05d2a8dc527b5
#
_cell.length_a   1.000
_cell.length_b   1.000
_cell.length_c   1.000
_cell.angle_alpha   90.00
_cell.angle_beta   90.00
_cell.angle_gamma   90.00
#
_symmetry.space_group_name_H-M   'P 1'
#
loop_
_entity.id
_entity.type
_entity.pdbx_description
1 polymer ?
#
loop_
_entity_poly.entity_id
_entity_poly.type
_entity_poly.pdbx_seq_one_letter_code
_entity_poly.pdbx_strand_id
1 'polypeptide(L)'
;MNYTKNLLSTLALLFMSTSAINAGNISVNAARTVANNFVKQHAAAAPGTLRGTASSDLMLAHAEPSSVVTNANDYYAFNIKGGGFVIIAGEDRAAQVLGYSDKGRIDFNNLPAPLEDLLNGYKKEIEFLQTYKGNDLVPAPVTFKASNGVEPLIKTTWGQEDPYDWQCPVYQNQYCVVGCVATAMAQVMYYWQYPTSSNAIGRYYCYSIRQYVPALPATTFDYSLMIDSYCHWDWDNSQLVQDFYTDPQAQEVAKLGRYCGQAVEMDYSPEGSGAYTDSQLAAMKSFGYSSSAQYVQKGYSWNNNYTTAQWESMIRTELDAGRPILYAANDPSAGGHAFICDGYNSENRYHFNFGWYGTCDGWYVSTALNMTHREGDELKFNSGHEMLIGVEPPAYCIINAENLNVASGLMVLGDQLSAEAQNVTFRTTYNQLNVDFSLIDAEGNQVCSSDNITIGKNSFQQGSSINGSITLPTTLAEGSYSIGFYYYTTDASKQTKVQATQDKLQVVGHIAKYGEPFTISDVSVVIDYLLQGSSDILGIKDVTALIDYLLN
;
A
#
# COMPACT_ATOMS: atom_id res chain seq x y z
N MET A 1 2.22 -9.46 42.82
CA MET A 1 0.78 -9.30 42.60
C MET A 1 0.60 -8.99 41.12
N ASN A 2 0.60 -10.04 40.31
CA ASN A 2 0.47 -9.97 38.83
C ASN A 2 -0.69 -10.88 38.44
N TYR A 3 -1.88 -10.33 38.29
CA TYR A 3 -3.03 -10.99 37.69
C TYR A 3 -3.87 -9.96 36.94
N THR A 4 -3.50 -9.59 35.71
CA THR A 4 -4.40 -8.89 34.76
C THR A 4 -3.74 -8.73 33.39
N LYS A 5 -3.25 -9.82 32.78
CA LYS A 5 -2.80 -9.77 31.36
C LYS A 5 -3.18 -10.99 30.50
N ASN A 6 -4.08 -11.86 30.97
CA ASN A 6 -4.44 -13.08 30.23
C ASN A 6 -5.96 -13.24 30.02
N LEU A 7 -6.69 -12.17 29.73
CA LEU A 7 -8.15 -12.26 29.50
C LEU A 7 -8.61 -11.82 28.11
N LEU A 8 -7.73 -11.54 27.18
CA LEU A 8 -8.09 -11.12 25.82
C LEU A 8 -7.79 -12.14 24.72
N SER A 9 -7.18 -13.27 25.05
CA SER A 9 -6.88 -14.32 24.06
C SER A 9 -7.82 -15.52 24.06
N THR A 10 -8.90 -15.50 24.85
CA THR A 10 -9.78 -16.68 25.03
C THR A 10 -11.23 -16.48 24.55
N LEU A 11 -11.54 -15.40 23.87
CA LEU A 11 -12.92 -15.14 23.39
C LEU A 11 -13.14 -15.40 21.88
N ALA A 12 -12.12 -15.79 21.16
CA ALA A 12 -12.23 -16.10 19.71
C ALA A 12 -12.58 -17.57 19.39
N LEU A 13 -12.79 -18.42 20.39
CA LEU A 13 -12.91 -19.88 20.20
C LEU A 13 -14.25 -20.48 20.66
N LEU A 14 -15.32 -19.71 20.79
CA LEU A 14 -16.59 -20.26 21.32
C LEU A 14 -17.82 -19.87 20.51
N PHE A 15 -17.80 -20.09 19.18
CA PHE A 15 -19.01 -20.27 18.39
C PHE A 15 -18.81 -21.31 17.28
N MET A 16 -18.28 -22.49 17.62
CA MET A 16 -18.64 -23.70 16.90
C MET A 16 -19.86 -24.30 17.59
N SER A 17 -21.03 -23.72 17.38
CA SER A 17 -22.27 -24.45 17.59
C SER A 17 -22.30 -25.57 16.54
N THR A 18 -22.27 -26.82 17.02
CA THR A 18 -22.61 -28.02 16.24
C THR A 18 -24.10 -28.01 15.93
N SER A 19 -24.57 -27.02 15.18
CA SER A 19 -25.81 -27.14 14.44
C SER A 19 -25.49 -27.99 13.19
N ALA A 20 -26.18 -29.07 13.00
CA ALA A 20 -26.19 -29.81 11.73
C ALA A 20 -26.37 -28.76 10.62
N ILE A 21 -25.34 -28.58 9.78
CA ILE A 21 -25.37 -27.64 8.68
C ILE A 21 -26.43 -28.14 7.73
N ASN A 22 -27.65 -27.61 7.82
CA ASN A 22 -28.61 -27.70 6.73
C ASN A 22 -28.05 -26.77 5.64
N ALA A 23 -27.18 -27.33 4.82
CA ALA A 23 -26.60 -26.69 3.68
C ALA A 23 -27.68 -26.04 2.82
N GLY A 24 -27.57 -24.75 2.55
CA GLY A 24 -28.58 -24.11 1.73
C GLY A 24 -28.46 -22.61 1.53
N ASN A 25 -29.30 -22.16 0.62
CA ASN A 25 -29.37 -20.75 0.27
C ASN A 25 -29.83 -19.91 1.45
N ILE A 26 -29.16 -18.80 1.69
CA ILE A 26 -29.55 -17.82 2.70
C ILE A 26 -30.42 -16.71 2.09
N SER A 27 -31.38 -16.23 2.86
CA SER A 27 -32.23 -15.13 2.44
C SER A 27 -31.51 -13.79 2.58
N VAL A 28 -32.01 -12.74 1.91
CA VAL A 28 -31.50 -11.37 2.05
C VAL A 28 -31.51 -10.90 3.51
N ASN A 29 -32.47 -11.32 4.33
CA ASN A 29 -32.53 -10.95 5.75
C ASN A 29 -31.43 -11.67 6.56
N ALA A 30 -31.13 -12.93 6.25
CA ALA A 30 -30.02 -13.66 6.85
C ALA A 30 -28.69 -13.03 6.45
N ALA A 31 -28.49 -12.74 5.16
CA ALA A 31 -27.31 -12.04 4.65
C ALA A 31 -27.12 -10.66 5.32
N ARG A 32 -28.19 -9.88 5.47
CA ARG A 32 -28.17 -8.59 6.20
C ARG A 32 -27.74 -8.78 7.66
N THR A 33 -28.17 -9.86 8.31
CA THR A 33 -27.76 -10.16 9.69
C THR A 33 -26.26 -10.46 9.77
N VAL A 34 -25.73 -11.25 8.85
CA VAL A 34 -24.28 -11.53 8.74
C VAL A 34 -23.52 -10.23 8.53
N ALA A 35 -23.93 -9.42 7.54
CA ALA A 35 -23.33 -8.13 7.24
C ALA A 35 -23.30 -7.19 8.46
N ASN A 36 -24.43 -7.10 9.18
CA ASN A 36 -24.53 -6.25 10.37
C ASN A 36 -23.61 -6.71 11.51
N ASN A 37 -23.51 -8.02 11.72
CA ASN A 37 -22.61 -8.57 12.73
C ASN A 37 -21.15 -8.31 12.36
N PHE A 38 -20.78 -8.51 11.10
CA PHE A 38 -19.44 -8.23 10.59
C PHE A 38 -19.07 -6.75 10.79
N VAL A 39 -19.91 -5.82 10.33
CA VAL A 39 -19.67 -4.37 10.46
C VAL A 39 -19.50 -3.95 11.93
N LYS A 40 -20.31 -4.48 12.84
CA LYS A 40 -20.17 -4.20 14.28
C LYS A 40 -18.87 -4.72 14.87
N GLN A 41 -18.47 -5.93 14.52
CA GLN A 41 -17.24 -6.54 15.00
C GLN A 41 -16.02 -5.79 14.46
N HIS A 42 -16.04 -5.46 13.18
CA HIS A 42 -14.96 -4.74 12.51
C HIS A 42 -14.80 -3.31 13.05
N ALA A 43 -15.90 -2.58 13.23
CA ALA A 43 -15.87 -1.24 13.82
C ALA A 43 -15.38 -1.24 15.29
N ALA A 44 -15.64 -2.31 16.04
CA ALA A 44 -15.13 -2.46 17.40
C ALA A 44 -13.63 -2.77 17.45
N ALA A 45 -13.13 -3.52 16.46
CA ALA A 45 -11.71 -3.90 16.37
C ALA A 45 -10.82 -2.75 15.84
N ALA A 46 -11.34 -1.93 14.94
CA ALA A 46 -10.64 -0.80 14.31
C ALA A 46 -11.54 0.46 14.34
N PRO A 47 -11.54 1.22 15.44
CA PRO A 47 -12.36 2.41 15.55
C PRO A 47 -12.05 3.44 14.46
N GLY A 48 -13.09 3.86 13.73
CA GLY A 48 -12.96 4.80 12.60
C GLY A 48 -13.10 4.15 11.22
N THR A 49 -12.99 2.83 11.14
CA THR A 49 -13.36 2.04 9.95
C THR A 49 -14.84 1.68 10.02
N LEU A 50 -15.50 1.40 8.90
CA LEU A 50 -16.90 0.99 8.76
C LEU A 50 -17.85 1.66 9.78
N ARG A 51 -18.36 2.84 9.45
CA ARG A 51 -19.11 3.72 10.40
C ARG A 51 -20.54 3.28 10.72
N GLY A 52 -21.08 2.26 10.06
CA GLY A 52 -22.43 1.77 10.28
C GLY A 52 -22.52 0.88 11.53
N THR A 53 -23.34 1.24 12.50
CA THR A 53 -23.53 0.46 13.75
C THR A 53 -24.92 -0.15 13.91
N ALA A 54 -25.90 0.27 13.10
CA ALA A 54 -27.26 -0.21 13.15
C ALA A 54 -27.65 -0.97 11.87
N SER A 55 -28.53 -1.96 11.99
CA SER A 55 -29.04 -2.72 10.84
C SER A 55 -29.72 -1.83 9.78
N SER A 56 -30.26 -0.69 10.20
CA SER A 56 -30.85 0.34 9.34
C SER A 56 -29.82 1.10 8.49
N ASP A 57 -28.52 1.00 8.83
CA ASP A 57 -27.44 1.67 8.12
C ASP A 57 -26.94 0.87 6.91
N LEU A 58 -27.45 -0.37 6.74
CA LEU A 58 -27.13 -1.22 5.60
C LEU A 58 -28.20 -1.09 4.51
N MET A 59 -27.79 -0.58 3.35
CA MET A 59 -28.64 -0.46 2.16
C MET A 59 -28.28 -1.60 1.18
N LEU A 60 -29.27 -2.42 0.80
CA LEU A 60 -29.05 -3.43 -0.24
C LEU A 60 -28.74 -2.72 -1.56
N ALA A 61 -27.50 -2.91 -2.04
CA ALA A 61 -27.04 -2.39 -3.32
C ALA A 61 -27.35 -3.37 -4.46
N HIS A 62 -27.17 -4.68 -4.18
CA HIS A 62 -27.38 -5.71 -5.19
C HIS A 62 -27.69 -7.06 -4.54
N ALA A 63 -28.45 -7.90 -5.26
CA ALA A 63 -28.64 -9.30 -4.98
C ALA A 63 -28.47 -10.05 -6.31
N GLU A 64 -27.41 -10.82 -6.43
CA GLU A 64 -27.08 -11.55 -7.67
C GLU A 64 -27.91 -12.81 -7.77
N PRO A 65 -28.85 -12.93 -8.75
CA PRO A 65 -29.67 -14.11 -8.87
C PRO A 65 -28.86 -15.35 -9.27
N SER A 66 -29.13 -16.48 -8.65
CA SER A 66 -28.55 -17.76 -9.07
C SER A 66 -29.12 -18.19 -10.42
N SER A 67 -28.26 -18.63 -11.33
CA SER A 67 -28.68 -19.21 -12.60
C SER A 67 -29.06 -20.68 -12.47
N VAL A 68 -28.70 -21.33 -11.38
CA VAL A 68 -28.85 -22.78 -11.18
C VAL A 68 -29.95 -23.18 -10.17
N VAL A 69 -30.33 -22.23 -9.27
CA VAL A 69 -31.37 -22.48 -8.26
C VAL A 69 -32.40 -21.35 -8.28
N THR A 70 -33.64 -21.70 -8.57
CA THR A 70 -34.75 -20.74 -8.61
C THR A 70 -35.00 -20.10 -7.24
N ASN A 71 -35.20 -18.79 -7.23
CA ASN A 71 -35.42 -17.97 -6.03
C ASN A 71 -34.23 -17.96 -5.02
N ALA A 72 -33.04 -18.36 -5.46
CA ALA A 72 -31.80 -18.20 -4.72
C ALA A 72 -30.98 -17.03 -5.27
N ASN A 73 -30.05 -16.54 -4.47
CA ASN A 73 -29.05 -15.60 -4.92
C ASN A 73 -27.65 -16.14 -4.61
N ASP A 74 -26.70 -15.80 -5.43
CA ASP A 74 -25.32 -16.23 -5.28
C ASP A 74 -24.60 -15.36 -4.25
N TYR A 75 -24.88 -14.06 -4.24
CA TYR A 75 -24.39 -13.16 -3.21
C TYR A 75 -25.29 -11.91 -3.05
N TYR A 76 -25.03 -11.17 -1.99
CA TYR A 76 -25.69 -9.91 -1.66
C TYR A 76 -24.64 -8.85 -1.37
N ALA A 77 -24.76 -7.66 -1.93
CA ALA A 77 -23.93 -6.51 -1.61
C ALA A 77 -24.72 -5.45 -0.84
N PHE A 78 -24.17 -4.96 0.24
CA PHE A 78 -24.78 -3.92 1.06
C PHE A 78 -23.85 -2.72 1.15
N ASN A 79 -24.33 -1.54 0.80
CA ASN A 79 -23.68 -0.28 1.10
C ASN A 79 -23.94 0.12 2.54
N ILE A 80 -22.95 0.75 3.17
CA ILE A 80 -22.99 1.19 4.57
C ILE A 80 -23.21 2.71 4.59
N LYS A 81 -24.19 3.16 5.34
CA LYS A 81 -24.41 4.58 5.54
C LYS A 81 -23.20 5.21 6.22
N GLY A 82 -22.61 6.21 5.59
CA GLY A 82 -21.39 6.85 6.07
C GLY A 82 -20.11 6.38 5.39
N GLY A 83 -20.22 5.43 4.47
CA GLY A 83 -19.13 4.93 3.61
C GLY A 83 -18.76 3.48 3.88
N GLY A 84 -18.30 2.84 2.83
CA GLY A 84 -17.97 1.42 2.81
C GLY A 84 -19.09 0.54 2.28
N PHE A 85 -18.75 -0.72 2.04
CA PHE A 85 -19.68 -1.76 1.64
C PHE A 85 -19.23 -3.14 2.14
N VAL A 86 -20.13 -4.12 2.08
CA VAL A 86 -19.85 -5.52 2.41
C VAL A 86 -20.59 -6.44 1.46
N ILE A 87 -19.93 -7.52 1.02
CA ILE A 87 -20.46 -8.54 0.13
C ILE A 87 -20.59 -9.85 0.90
N ILE A 88 -21.77 -10.44 0.88
CA ILE A 88 -22.14 -11.64 1.65
C ILE A 88 -22.53 -12.75 0.68
N ALA A 89 -21.99 -13.96 0.86
CA ALA A 89 -22.37 -15.12 0.09
C ALA A 89 -23.86 -15.47 0.29
N GLY A 90 -24.49 -15.97 -0.75
CA GLY A 90 -25.88 -16.46 -0.74
C GLY A 90 -26.04 -17.94 -0.38
N GLU A 91 -24.93 -18.61 -0.01
CA GLU A 91 -24.85 -20.03 0.34
C GLU A 91 -24.04 -20.20 1.63
N ASP A 92 -24.57 -20.93 2.60
CA ASP A 92 -23.99 -21.03 3.95
C ASP A 92 -22.70 -21.86 4.03
N ARG A 93 -22.38 -22.68 3.02
CA ARG A 93 -21.13 -23.44 2.89
C ARG A 93 -19.99 -22.60 2.29
N ALA A 94 -20.32 -21.45 1.71
CA ALA A 94 -19.32 -20.52 1.20
C ALA A 94 -18.68 -19.69 2.33
N ALA A 95 -17.60 -18.98 2.02
CA ALA A 95 -17.07 -17.93 2.88
C ALA A 95 -18.15 -16.86 3.07
N GLN A 96 -18.59 -16.64 4.31
CA GLN A 96 -19.76 -15.80 4.58
C GLN A 96 -19.58 -14.35 4.09
N VAL A 97 -18.43 -13.74 4.37
CA VAL A 97 -18.07 -12.39 3.88
C VAL A 97 -17.07 -12.56 2.76
N LEU A 98 -17.48 -12.27 1.53
CA LEU A 98 -16.67 -12.40 0.32
C LEU A 98 -15.72 -11.24 0.15
N GLY A 99 -16.13 -10.05 0.58
CA GLY A 99 -15.31 -8.85 0.52
C GLY A 99 -15.96 -7.66 1.21
N TYR A 100 -15.15 -6.64 1.46
CA TYR A 100 -15.61 -5.36 2.01
C TYR A 100 -14.61 -4.24 1.67
N SER A 101 -15.08 -3.02 1.75
CA SER A 101 -14.26 -1.82 1.79
C SER A 101 -14.70 -0.90 2.91
N ASP A 102 -13.76 -0.21 3.54
CA ASP A 102 -14.02 0.80 4.58
C ASP A 102 -14.42 2.16 4.00
N LYS A 103 -14.31 2.32 2.68
CA LYS A 103 -14.50 3.59 1.97
C LYS A 103 -15.45 3.42 0.80
N GLY A 104 -15.97 4.56 0.33
CA GLY A 104 -16.78 4.61 -0.88
C GLY A 104 -18.11 3.87 -0.77
N ARG A 105 -18.56 3.33 -1.87
CA ARG A 105 -19.77 2.51 -2.04
C ARG A 105 -19.53 1.51 -3.16
N ILE A 106 -20.37 0.49 -3.28
CA ILE A 106 -20.40 -0.37 -4.45
C ILE A 106 -21.62 0.00 -5.32
N ASP A 107 -21.38 0.22 -6.60
CA ASP A 107 -22.41 0.50 -7.61
C ASP A 107 -22.29 -0.50 -8.76
N PHE A 108 -23.25 -1.38 -8.87
CA PHE A 108 -23.27 -2.44 -9.88
C PHE A 108 -23.49 -1.95 -11.32
N ASN A 109 -23.81 -0.66 -11.51
CA ASN A 109 -23.84 -0.05 -12.83
C ASN A 109 -22.46 0.47 -13.27
N ASN A 110 -21.51 0.59 -12.33
CA ASN A 110 -20.19 1.15 -12.55
C ASN A 110 -19.12 0.37 -11.78
N LEU A 111 -19.14 -0.95 -11.85
CA LEU A 111 -18.11 -1.78 -11.21
C LEU A 111 -16.77 -1.65 -11.93
N PRO A 112 -15.65 -1.59 -11.19
CA PRO A 112 -14.35 -1.89 -11.78
C PRO A 112 -14.37 -3.27 -12.42
N ALA A 113 -13.95 -3.36 -13.68
CA ALA A 113 -13.97 -4.64 -14.40
C ALA A 113 -13.21 -5.78 -13.69
N PRO A 114 -12.06 -5.53 -13.01
CA PRO A 114 -11.40 -6.57 -12.20
C PRO A 114 -12.26 -7.09 -11.05
N LEU A 115 -13.07 -6.23 -10.43
CA LEU A 115 -14.01 -6.67 -9.39
C LEU A 115 -15.16 -7.47 -9.97
N GLU A 116 -15.67 -7.10 -11.13
CA GLU A 116 -16.70 -7.87 -11.83
C GLU A 116 -16.22 -9.29 -12.13
N ASP A 117 -14.99 -9.46 -12.61
CA ASP A 117 -14.38 -10.78 -12.84
C ASP A 117 -14.25 -11.59 -11.55
N LEU A 118 -13.83 -10.96 -10.45
CA LEU A 118 -13.74 -11.61 -9.14
C LEU A 118 -15.12 -12.09 -8.65
N LEU A 119 -16.14 -11.25 -8.78
CA LEU A 119 -17.52 -11.57 -8.39
C LEU A 119 -18.12 -12.69 -9.27
N ASN A 120 -17.81 -12.70 -10.57
CA ASN A 120 -18.18 -13.78 -11.48
C ASN A 120 -17.49 -15.11 -11.09
N GLY A 121 -16.27 -15.07 -10.60
CA GLY A 121 -15.58 -16.21 -10.00
C GLY A 121 -16.35 -16.74 -8.78
N TYR A 122 -16.68 -15.88 -7.82
CA TYR A 122 -17.47 -16.26 -6.64
C TYR A 122 -18.84 -16.83 -7.00
N LYS A 123 -19.52 -16.24 -7.98
CA LYS A 123 -20.80 -16.73 -8.48
C LYS A 123 -20.69 -18.19 -8.92
N LYS A 124 -19.73 -18.52 -9.79
CA LYS A 124 -19.52 -19.89 -10.28
C LYS A 124 -19.24 -20.88 -9.14
N GLU A 125 -18.43 -20.48 -8.16
CA GLU A 125 -18.11 -21.27 -6.97
C GLU A 125 -19.34 -21.52 -6.08
N ILE A 126 -20.15 -20.49 -5.88
CA ILE A 126 -21.38 -20.57 -5.08
C ILE A 126 -22.43 -21.41 -5.79
N GLU A 127 -22.65 -21.24 -7.10
CA GLU A 127 -23.57 -22.06 -7.90
C GLU A 127 -23.17 -23.55 -7.88
N PHE A 128 -21.86 -23.85 -7.86
CA PHE A 128 -21.40 -25.21 -7.63
C PHE A 128 -21.85 -25.74 -6.27
N LEU A 129 -21.62 -24.99 -5.18
CA LEU A 129 -22.06 -25.40 -3.84
C LEU A 129 -23.58 -25.60 -3.78
N GLN A 130 -24.38 -24.71 -4.35
CA GLN A 130 -25.83 -24.76 -4.39
C GLN A 130 -26.35 -26.02 -5.08
N THR A 131 -25.65 -26.54 -6.08
CA THR A 131 -26.02 -27.71 -6.87
C THR A 131 -25.36 -29.01 -6.40
N TYR A 132 -24.33 -28.94 -5.58
CA TYR A 132 -23.59 -30.10 -5.10
C TYR A 132 -24.46 -30.99 -4.21
N LYS A 133 -24.59 -32.26 -4.59
CA LYS A 133 -25.43 -33.25 -3.90
C LYS A 133 -24.63 -34.27 -3.09
N GLY A 134 -23.30 -34.23 -3.17
CA GLY A 134 -22.43 -35.07 -2.35
C GLY A 134 -22.53 -34.72 -0.86
N ASN A 135 -22.16 -35.67 -0.02
CA ASN A 135 -22.14 -35.52 1.45
C ASN A 135 -20.71 -35.60 2.04
N ASP A 136 -19.72 -35.47 1.18
CA ASP A 136 -18.30 -35.63 1.49
C ASP A 136 -17.55 -34.28 1.65
N LEU A 137 -18.24 -33.15 1.46
CA LEU A 137 -17.66 -31.86 1.74
C LEU A 137 -17.58 -31.58 3.24
N VAL A 138 -16.44 -31.09 3.66
CA VAL A 138 -16.15 -30.62 5.02
C VAL A 138 -15.55 -29.21 4.97
N PRO A 139 -15.67 -28.40 6.04
CA PRO A 139 -15.00 -27.11 6.09
C PRO A 139 -13.52 -27.25 5.77
N ALA A 140 -13.01 -26.38 4.91
CA ALA A 140 -11.59 -26.33 4.59
C ALA A 140 -10.78 -26.03 5.87
N PRO A 141 -9.64 -26.70 6.11
CA PRO A 141 -8.81 -26.41 7.26
C PRO A 141 -8.24 -25.00 7.16
N VAL A 142 -8.22 -24.27 8.28
CA VAL A 142 -7.54 -22.97 8.36
C VAL A 142 -6.04 -23.23 8.23
N THR A 143 -5.48 -22.90 7.07
CA THR A 143 -4.08 -23.22 6.72
C THR A 143 -3.07 -22.23 7.31
N PHE A 144 -3.51 -21.02 7.66
CA PHE A 144 -2.63 -19.98 8.18
C PHE A 144 -3.02 -19.62 9.61
N LYS A 145 -2.01 -19.53 10.49
CA LYS A 145 -2.21 -18.94 11.82
C LYS A 145 -2.54 -17.46 11.66
N ALA A 146 -3.42 -16.97 12.53
CA ALA A 146 -3.67 -15.53 12.62
C ALA A 146 -2.34 -14.79 12.78
N SER A 147 -2.00 -13.97 11.80
CA SER A 147 -0.93 -12.99 11.84
C SER A 147 -1.55 -11.60 11.95
N ASN A 148 -0.78 -10.60 12.31
CA ASN A 148 -1.30 -9.22 12.32
C ASN A 148 -1.68 -8.72 10.92
N GLY A 149 -1.30 -9.45 9.87
CA GLY A 149 -1.51 -9.05 8.49
C GLY A 149 -0.45 -8.08 7.99
N VAL A 150 -0.65 -7.62 6.76
CA VAL A 150 0.11 -6.56 6.11
C VAL A 150 -0.89 -5.53 5.62
N GLU A 151 -0.79 -4.31 6.13
CA GLU A 151 -1.61 -3.19 5.67
C GLU A 151 -1.33 -2.88 4.20
N PRO A 152 -2.25 -2.27 3.46
CA PRO A 152 -2.07 -1.95 2.05
C PRO A 152 -0.78 -1.17 1.80
N LEU A 153 0.11 -1.75 0.97
CA LEU A 153 1.40 -1.17 0.64
C LEU A 153 1.28 0.01 -0.32
N ILE A 154 0.31 -0.05 -1.23
CA ILE A 154 0.04 0.98 -2.24
C ILE A 154 -0.89 2.03 -1.64
N LYS A 155 -0.50 3.30 -1.78
CA LYS A 155 -1.32 4.44 -1.35
C LYS A 155 -2.04 5.12 -2.50
N THR A 156 -1.57 4.89 -3.73
CA THR A 156 -2.13 5.50 -4.92
C THR A 156 -3.53 4.98 -5.22
N THR A 157 -4.38 5.88 -5.72
CA THR A 157 -5.72 5.58 -6.23
C THR A 157 -5.80 5.93 -7.71
N TRP A 158 -4.77 5.53 -8.48
CA TRP A 158 -4.67 5.92 -9.88
C TRP A 158 -5.71 5.22 -10.75
N GLY A 159 -6.06 5.90 -11.85
CA GLY A 159 -6.96 5.39 -12.87
C GLY A 159 -6.30 5.31 -14.25
N GLN A 160 -7.11 5.31 -15.31
CA GLN A 160 -6.64 5.06 -16.67
C GLN A 160 -6.93 6.21 -17.64
N GLU A 161 -7.79 7.16 -17.26
CA GLU A 161 -8.23 8.30 -18.07
C GLU A 161 -7.53 9.59 -17.59
N ASP A 162 -8.05 10.76 -17.92
CA ASP A 162 -7.50 12.07 -17.52
C ASP A 162 -7.14 12.13 -16.02
N PRO A 163 -5.91 12.55 -15.64
CA PRO A 163 -4.80 13.01 -16.48
C PRO A 163 -3.79 11.90 -16.87
N TYR A 164 -4.03 10.66 -16.49
CA TYR A 164 -3.07 9.56 -16.67
C TYR A 164 -2.79 9.25 -18.15
N ASP A 165 -3.75 9.51 -19.03
CA ASP A 165 -3.69 9.23 -20.47
C ASP A 165 -3.09 10.37 -21.31
N TRP A 166 -2.71 11.52 -20.74
CA TRP A 166 -2.25 12.71 -21.47
C TRP A 166 -1.06 12.47 -22.40
N GLN A 167 -0.32 11.40 -22.24
CA GLN A 167 0.77 11.01 -23.15
C GLN A 167 0.47 9.73 -23.95
N CYS A 168 -0.72 9.18 -23.81
CA CYS A 168 -1.16 8.04 -24.59
C CYS A 168 -1.43 8.42 -26.05
N PRO A 169 -1.42 7.47 -26.99
CA PRO A 169 -1.80 7.73 -28.39
C PRO A 169 -3.18 8.36 -28.50
N VAL A 170 -3.33 9.23 -29.49
CA VAL A 170 -4.63 9.84 -29.83
C VAL A 170 -5.22 9.13 -31.03
N TYR A 171 -6.47 8.71 -30.92
CA TYR A 171 -7.25 8.12 -32.01
C TYR A 171 -8.60 8.79 -32.09
N GLN A 172 -9.00 9.22 -33.30
CA GLN A 172 -10.27 9.93 -33.57
C GLN A 172 -10.50 11.15 -32.63
N ASN A 173 -9.45 11.92 -32.35
CA ASN A 173 -9.43 13.09 -31.46
C ASN A 173 -9.70 12.78 -29.98
N GLN A 174 -9.52 11.54 -29.55
CA GLN A 174 -9.62 11.12 -28.16
C GLN A 174 -8.30 10.47 -27.73
N TYR A 175 -7.87 10.69 -26.49
CA TYR A 175 -6.80 9.92 -25.92
C TYR A 175 -7.23 8.45 -25.76
N CYS A 176 -6.32 7.54 -26.04
CA CYS A 176 -6.52 6.15 -25.65
C CYS A 176 -6.23 6.02 -24.14
N VAL A 177 -7.02 5.22 -23.44
CA VAL A 177 -6.80 4.98 -22.00
C VAL A 177 -5.49 4.27 -21.75
N VAL A 178 -4.90 4.44 -20.56
CA VAL A 178 -3.60 3.88 -20.17
C VAL A 178 -3.58 2.35 -20.26
N GLY A 179 -4.70 1.70 -19.88
CA GLY A 179 -4.83 0.25 -19.76
C GLY A 179 -4.41 -0.29 -18.39
N CYS A 180 -5.21 -1.25 -17.89
CA CYS A 180 -5.06 -1.77 -16.52
C CYS A 180 -3.67 -2.36 -16.23
N VAL A 181 -3.07 -3.04 -17.22
CA VAL A 181 -1.72 -3.62 -17.13
C VAL A 181 -0.67 -2.54 -16.87
N ALA A 182 -0.71 -1.45 -17.61
CA ALA A 182 0.23 -0.34 -17.45
C ALA A 182 -0.03 0.46 -16.16
N THR A 183 -1.31 0.66 -15.79
CA THR A 183 -1.69 1.33 -14.53
C THR A 183 -1.19 0.57 -13.32
N ALA A 184 -1.36 -0.75 -13.28
CA ALA A 184 -0.84 -1.59 -12.20
C ALA A 184 0.70 -1.49 -12.10
N MET A 185 1.41 -1.59 -13.24
CA MET A 185 2.86 -1.43 -13.30
C MET A 185 3.30 -0.05 -12.79
N ALA A 186 2.66 1.02 -13.25
CA ALA A 186 3.01 2.39 -12.87
C ALA A 186 2.86 2.62 -11.35
N GLN A 187 1.80 2.10 -10.73
CA GLN A 187 1.62 2.19 -9.28
C GLN A 187 2.69 1.40 -8.51
N VAL A 188 3.08 0.21 -8.96
CA VAL A 188 4.18 -0.55 -8.37
C VAL A 188 5.52 0.18 -8.56
N MET A 189 5.77 0.79 -9.72
CA MET A 189 6.97 1.58 -9.97
C MET A 189 7.01 2.84 -9.09
N TYR A 190 5.88 3.51 -8.90
CA TYR A 190 5.76 4.63 -7.98
C TYR A 190 5.95 4.20 -6.52
N TYR A 191 5.41 3.07 -6.12
CA TYR A 191 5.65 2.51 -4.78
C TYR A 191 7.15 2.34 -4.50
N TRP A 192 7.90 1.78 -5.45
CA TRP A 192 9.34 1.61 -5.32
C TRP A 192 10.15 2.88 -5.62
N GLN A 193 9.55 3.90 -6.26
CA GLN A 193 10.24 5.06 -6.85
C GLN A 193 11.45 4.62 -7.72
N TYR A 194 11.24 3.59 -8.50
CA TYR A 194 12.24 2.93 -9.33
C TYR A 194 11.60 2.42 -10.64
N PRO A 195 12.35 2.46 -11.78
CA PRO A 195 13.66 3.07 -11.96
C PRO A 195 13.58 4.61 -12.04
N THR A 196 14.67 5.29 -11.80
CA THR A 196 14.73 6.75 -11.99
C THR A 196 14.92 7.15 -13.47
N SER A 197 15.13 6.16 -14.35
CA SER A 197 15.27 6.38 -15.79
C SER A 197 14.88 5.14 -16.59
N SER A 198 14.48 5.34 -17.84
CA SER A 198 14.22 4.28 -18.81
C SER A 198 15.11 4.48 -20.04
N ASN A 199 15.57 3.39 -20.61
CA ASN A 199 16.13 3.37 -21.96
C ASN A 199 15.03 3.70 -22.98
N ALA A 200 15.45 4.03 -24.23
CA ALA A 200 14.53 4.16 -25.35
C ALA A 200 13.77 2.85 -25.59
N ILE A 201 12.47 2.94 -25.86
CA ILE A 201 11.61 1.80 -26.18
C ILE A 201 11.17 1.90 -27.64
N GLY A 202 11.27 0.81 -28.36
CA GLY A 202 10.98 0.75 -29.79
C GLY A 202 9.51 1.05 -30.14
N ARG A 203 9.26 1.35 -31.43
CA ARG A 203 7.90 1.43 -31.97
C ARG A 203 7.31 0.03 -32.15
N TYR A 204 6.01 -0.07 -32.07
CA TYR A 204 5.25 -1.29 -32.38
C TYR A 204 3.95 -0.94 -33.12
N TYR A 205 3.28 -1.93 -33.69
CA TYR A 205 1.99 -1.75 -34.37
C TYR A 205 0.84 -2.06 -33.40
N CYS A 206 -0.04 -1.10 -33.18
CA CYS A 206 -1.24 -1.24 -32.38
C CYS A 206 -2.41 -1.60 -33.28
N TYR A 207 -3.04 -2.74 -33.02
CA TYR A 207 -4.06 -3.30 -33.91
C TYR A 207 -5.41 -2.59 -33.80
N SER A 208 -5.84 -2.21 -32.60
CA SER A 208 -7.13 -1.55 -32.37
C SER A 208 -7.22 -0.19 -33.06
N ILE A 209 -6.17 0.62 -33.00
CA ILE A 209 -6.13 1.92 -33.69
C ILE A 209 -5.52 1.86 -35.10
N ARG A 210 -5.05 0.69 -35.51
CA ARG A 210 -4.43 0.41 -36.83
C ARG A 210 -3.30 1.38 -37.19
N GLN A 211 -2.44 1.69 -36.22
CA GLN A 211 -1.33 2.61 -36.39
C GLN A 211 -0.07 2.09 -35.69
N TYR A 212 1.08 2.62 -36.14
CA TYR A 212 2.30 2.45 -35.38
C TYR A 212 2.31 3.40 -34.19
N VAL A 213 2.45 2.88 -33.00
CA VAL A 213 2.76 3.66 -31.81
C VAL A 213 4.22 4.07 -31.88
N PRO A 214 4.56 5.37 -31.88
CA PRO A 214 5.94 5.84 -32.04
C PRO A 214 6.86 5.33 -30.94
N ALA A 215 8.16 5.16 -31.29
CA ALA A 215 9.19 4.87 -30.32
C ALA A 215 9.28 6.00 -29.26
N LEU A 216 9.60 5.64 -28.04
CA LEU A 216 9.89 6.58 -26.96
C LEU A 216 11.40 6.73 -26.78
N PRO A 217 11.92 7.96 -26.54
CA PRO A 217 13.32 8.19 -26.23
C PRO A 217 13.67 7.65 -24.85
N ALA A 218 14.95 7.58 -24.51
CA ALA A 218 15.38 7.43 -23.13
C ALA A 218 14.89 8.65 -22.31
N THR A 219 14.48 8.40 -21.06
CA THR A 219 13.91 9.44 -20.19
C THR A 219 14.30 9.22 -18.73
N THR A 220 14.05 10.23 -17.91
CA THR A 220 14.07 10.13 -16.46
C THR A 220 12.67 10.27 -15.90
N PHE A 221 12.41 9.65 -14.73
CA PHE A 221 11.17 9.77 -13.97
C PHE A 221 11.45 10.56 -12.69
N ASP A 222 10.64 11.59 -12.45
CA ASP A 222 10.67 12.38 -11.22
C ASP A 222 9.48 12.00 -10.34
N TYR A 223 9.69 11.02 -9.49
CA TYR A 223 8.65 10.54 -8.56
C TYR A 223 8.23 11.59 -7.53
N SER A 224 9.04 12.63 -7.29
CA SER A 224 8.70 13.70 -6.36
C SER A 224 7.58 14.62 -6.87
N LEU A 225 7.36 14.63 -8.19
CA LEU A 225 6.24 15.34 -8.82
C LEU A 225 4.94 14.53 -8.82
N MET A 226 5.01 13.22 -8.61
CA MET A 226 3.80 12.39 -8.62
C MET A 226 3.10 12.43 -7.26
N ILE A 227 1.77 12.32 -7.27
CA ILE A 227 0.91 12.35 -6.08
C ILE A 227 0.04 11.09 -6.01
N ASP A 228 -0.45 10.78 -4.82
CA ASP A 228 -1.20 9.54 -4.57
C ASP A 228 -2.57 9.51 -5.26
N SER A 229 -3.21 10.66 -5.47
CA SER A 229 -4.51 10.79 -6.13
C SER A 229 -4.56 12.01 -7.04
N TYR A 230 -5.17 11.86 -8.23
CA TYR A 230 -5.46 12.95 -9.17
C TYR A 230 -6.94 13.13 -9.39
N CYS A 231 -7.73 12.11 -9.11
CA CYS A 231 -9.18 12.09 -9.24
C CYS A 231 -9.77 11.16 -8.18
N HIS A 232 -11.01 11.44 -7.79
CA HIS A 232 -11.78 10.54 -6.94
C HIS A 232 -13.23 10.45 -7.43
N TRP A 233 -13.92 9.37 -7.08
CA TRP A 233 -15.32 9.20 -7.40
C TRP A 233 -16.21 9.92 -6.38
N ASP A 234 -16.99 10.90 -6.85
CA ASP A 234 -18.03 11.55 -6.03
C ASP A 234 -19.30 10.71 -6.09
N TRP A 235 -19.55 9.99 -5.00
CA TRP A 235 -20.68 9.08 -4.87
C TRP A 235 -22.04 9.78 -4.78
N ASP A 236 -22.08 11.04 -4.35
CA ASP A 236 -23.33 11.78 -4.21
C ASP A 236 -23.81 12.31 -5.57
N ASN A 237 -22.89 12.65 -6.44
CA ASN A 237 -23.17 13.13 -7.80
C ASN A 237 -22.92 12.08 -8.89
N SER A 238 -22.43 10.89 -8.53
CA SER A 238 -22.11 9.79 -9.46
C SER A 238 -21.22 10.22 -10.62
N GLN A 239 -20.13 10.92 -10.31
CA GLN A 239 -19.17 11.43 -11.28
C GLN A 239 -17.74 11.35 -10.78
N LEU A 240 -16.80 11.26 -11.72
CA LEU A 240 -15.39 11.43 -11.43
C LEU A 240 -15.09 12.92 -11.22
N VAL A 241 -14.42 13.24 -10.11
CA VAL A 241 -14.03 14.61 -9.75
C VAL A 241 -12.52 14.71 -9.73
N GLN A 242 -12.02 15.75 -10.38
CA GLN A 242 -10.60 16.04 -10.40
C GLN A 242 -10.14 16.61 -9.06
N ASP A 243 -9.04 16.06 -8.51
CA ASP A 243 -8.34 16.61 -7.36
C ASP A 243 -7.47 17.80 -7.78
N PHE A 244 -6.91 18.49 -6.80
CA PHE A 244 -5.96 19.56 -7.12
C PHE A 244 -4.59 18.99 -7.47
N TYR A 245 -4.11 19.27 -8.68
CA TYR A 245 -2.75 18.98 -9.14
C TYR A 245 -2.26 20.04 -10.13
N THR A 246 -0.96 20.05 -10.39
CA THR A 246 -0.33 20.93 -11.38
C THR A 246 -0.04 20.19 -12.69
N ASP A 247 0.08 20.93 -13.81
CA ASP A 247 0.44 20.33 -15.09
C ASP A 247 1.73 19.48 -15.03
N PRO A 248 2.84 19.91 -14.36
CA PRO A 248 4.00 19.05 -14.22
C PRO A 248 3.74 17.72 -13.51
N GLN A 249 2.87 17.71 -12.48
CA GLN A 249 2.48 16.48 -11.78
C GLN A 249 1.69 15.54 -12.72
N ALA A 250 0.72 16.07 -13.46
CA ALA A 250 -0.05 15.32 -14.43
C ALA A 250 0.81 14.77 -15.58
N GLN A 251 1.71 15.58 -16.12
CA GLN A 251 2.62 15.15 -17.19
C GLN A 251 3.56 14.02 -16.72
N GLU A 252 3.99 14.05 -15.46
CA GLU A 252 4.92 13.06 -14.95
C GLU A 252 4.26 11.70 -14.72
N VAL A 253 3.04 11.68 -14.16
CA VAL A 253 2.29 10.42 -14.02
C VAL A 253 1.86 9.85 -15.36
N ALA A 254 1.42 10.70 -16.30
CA ALA A 254 1.08 10.29 -17.67
C ALA A 254 2.30 9.72 -18.41
N LYS A 255 3.49 10.32 -18.22
CA LYS A 255 4.73 9.81 -18.78
C LYS A 255 5.04 8.40 -18.27
N LEU A 256 4.93 8.17 -16.95
CA LEU A 256 5.17 6.85 -16.37
C LEU A 256 4.20 5.80 -16.94
N GLY A 257 2.90 6.08 -16.96
CA GLY A 257 1.88 5.22 -17.57
C GLY A 257 2.14 4.93 -19.04
N ARG A 258 2.56 5.95 -19.80
CA ARG A 258 2.90 5.83 -21.23
C ARG A 258 4.09 4.90 -21.48
N TYR A 259 5.15 5.00 -20.66
CA TYR A 259 6.32 4.12 -20.75
C TYR A 259 6.00 2.68 -20.35
N CYS A 260 5.19 2.48 -19.31
CA CYS A 260 4.67 1.15 -18.96
C CYS A 260 3.87 0.53 -20.10
N GLY A 261 2.93 1.27 -20.69
CA GLY A 261 2.14 0.80 -21.82
C GLY A 261 2.98 0.49 -23.07
N GLN A 262 4.02 1.30 -23.36
CA GLN A 262 4.95 1.00 -24.45
C GLN A 262 5.74 -0.29 -24.21
N ALA A 263 6.17 -0.53 -22.98
CA ALA A 263 6.99 -1.69 -22.64
C ALA A 263 6.23 -3.01 -22.74
N VAL A 264 4.90 -2.98 -22.64
CA VAL A 264 4.03 -4.17 -22.80
C VAL A 264 3.37 -4.23 -24.18
N GLU A 265 3.75 -3.35 -25.11
CA GLU A 265 3.12 -3.23 -26.44
C GLU A 265 1.59 -3.12 -26.38
N MET A 266 1.10 -2.21 -25.51
CA MET A 266 -0.32 -2.00 -25.23
C MET A 266 -1.15 -1.86 -26.52
N ASP A 267 -2.19 -2.65 -26.69
CA ASP A 267 -3.17 -2.46 -27.75
C ASP A 267 -4.13 -1.34 -27.33
N TYR A 268 -3.75 -0.11 -27.67
CA TYR A 268 -4.40 1.12 -27.27
C TYR A 268 -5.75 1.32 -27.95
N SER A 269 -6.76 1.76 -27.19
CA SER A 269 -8.05 2.22 -27.70
C SER A 269 -8.64 3.26 -26.74
N PRO A 270 -9.47 4.23 -27.23
CA PRO A 270 -10.20 5.14 -26.36
C PRO A 270 -11.23 4.43 -25.46
N GLU A 271 -11.81 3.33 -25.92
CA GLU A 271 -12.82 2.58 -25.19
C GLU A 271 -12.23 1.59 -24.17
N GLY A 272 -10.96 1.20 -24.35
CA GLY A 272 -10.29 0.25 -23.45
C GLY A 272 -9.00 -0.27 -24.08
N SER A 273 -7.88 -0.11 -23.39
CA SER A 273 -6.55 -0.57 -23.81
C SER A 273 -6.18 -1.85 -23.07
N GLY A 274 -5.60 -2.83 -23.78
CA GLY A 274 -5.26 -4.14 -23.23
C GLY A 274 -3.86 -4.59 -23.57
N ALA A 275 -3.27 -5.40 -22.70
CA ALA A 275 -2.03 -6.13 -22.93
C ALA A 275 -2.06 -7.47 -22.17
N TYR A 276 -1.25 -8.42 -22.59
CA TYR A 276 -1.13 -9.68 -21.88
C TYR A 276 -0.40 -9.51 -20.55
N THR A 277 -0.90 -10.14 -19.49
CA THR A 277 -0.32 -10.05 -18.14
C THR A 277 1.11 -10.57 -18.09
N ASP A 278 1.44 -11.62 -18.84
CA ASP A 278 2.78 -12.18 -18.90
C ASP A 278 3.82 -11.23 -19.50
N SER A 279 3.40 -10.28 -20.35
CA SER A 279 4.28 -9.25 -20.91
C SER A 279 4.84 -8.30 -19.84
N GLN A 280 4.15 -8.16 -18.70
CA GLN A 280 4.62 -7.35 -17.56
C GLN A 280 5.97 -7.87 -17.04
N LEU A 281 6.22 -9.19 -17.05
CA LEU A 281 7.49 -9.75 -16.57
C LEU A 281 8.68 -9.24 -17.36
N ALA A 282 8.57 -9.29 -18.69
CA ALA A 282 9.63 -8.80 -19.58
C ALA A 282 9.80 -7.27 -19.45
N ALA A 283 8.69 -6.54 -19.36
CA ALA A 283 8.67 -5.10 -19.17
C ALA A 283 9.34 -4.68 -17.86
N MET A 284 8.96 -5.28 -16.72
CA MET A 284 9.56 -4.97 -15.41
C MET A 284 11.08 -5.29 -15.42
N LYS A 285 11.49 -6.41 -16.02
CA LYS A 285 12.92 -6.73 -16.18
C LYS A 285 13.65 -5.71 -17.06
N SER A 286 13.01 -5.19 -18.11
CA SER A 286 13.60 -4.16 -18.98
C SER A 286 13.78 -2.82 -18.24
N PHE A 287 12.93 -2.54 -17.25
CA PHE A 287 13.06 -1.41 -16.32
C PHE A 287 14.08 -1.66 -15.20
N GLY A 288 14.78 -2.81 -15.21
CA GLY A 288 15.85 -3.11 -14.28
C GLY A 288 15.41 -3.77 -12.97
N TYR A 289 14.16 -4.22 -12.86
CA TYR A 289 13.70 -5.02 -11.72
C TYR A 289 14.39 -6.40 -11.69
N SER A 290 14.28 -7.08 -10.57
CA SER A 290 14.97 -8.34 -10.29
C SER A 290 14.83 -9.36 -11.45
N SER A 291 15.95 -9.92 -11.88
CA SER A 291 15.97 -11.00 -12.88
C SER A 291 15.31 -12.28 -12.35
N SER A 292 15.21 -12.44 -11.02
CA SER A 292 14.53 -13.58 -10.37
C SER A 292 13.02 -13.45 -10.32
N ALA A 293 12.44 -12.29 -10.69
CA ALA A 293 11.00 -12.13 -10.81
C ALA A 293 10.40 -13.17 -11.75
N GLN A 294 9.24 -13.70 -11.39
CA GLN A 294 8.57 -14.80 -12.10
C GLN A 294 7.11 -14.47 -12.34
N TYR A 295 6.60 -14.88 -13.49
CA TYR A 295 5.18 -14.97 -13.76
C TYR A 295 4.69 -16.34 -13.32
N VAL A 296 3.63 -16.39 -12.53
CA VAL A 296 2.98 -17.61 -12.06
C VAL A 296 1.49 -17.56 -12.36
N GLN A 297 0.94 -18.70 -12.74
CA GLN A 297 -0.47 -18.84 -13.11
C GLN A 297 -1.09 -20.00 -12.35
N LYS A 298 -2.21 -19.77 -11.69
CA LYS A 298 -2.96 -20.82 -11.01
C LYS A 298 -3.60 -21.79 -12.00
N GLY A 299 -3.73 -21.38 -13.26
CA GLY A 299 -4.20 -22.22 -14.36
C GLY A 299 -5.71 -22.45 -14.36
N TYR A 300 -6.19 -23.09 -15.42
CA TYR A 300 -7.58 -23.54 -15.54
C TYR A 300 -7.75 -24.90 -14.87
N SER A 301 -9.00 -25.31 -14.63
CA SER A 301 -9.34 -26.52 -13.88
C SER A 301 -8.63 -27.82 -14.31
N TRP A 302 -8.19 -27.89 -15.57
CA TRP A 302 -7.46 -29.06 -16.10
C TRP A 302 -5.94 -28.97 -15.94
N ASN A 303 -5.39 -27.82 -15.57
CA ASN A 303 -3.95 -27.57 -15.40
C ASN A 303 -3.70 -26.69 -14.16
N ASN A 304 -4.25 -27.13 -13.03
CA ASN A 304 -4.05 -26.41 -11.77
C ASN A 304 -2.68 -26.79 -11.17
N ASN A 305 -1.71 -25.90 -11.32
CA ASN A 305 -0.34 -26.11 -10.86
C ASN A 305 -0.18 -25.88 -9.35
N TYR A 306 -1.14 -25.18 -8.72
CA TYR A 306 -1.06 -24.76 -7.31
C TYR A 306 -2.38 -25.03 -6.58
N THR A 307 -2.27 -25.53 -5.35
CA THR A 307 -3.41 -25.53 -4.41
C THR A 307 -3.71 -24.10 -3.95
N THR A 308 -4.91 -23.84 -3.43
CA THR A 308 -5.26 -22.55 -2.83
C THR A 308 -4.28 -22.18 -1.71
N ALA A 309 -3.92 -23.13 -0.85
CA ALA A 309 -2.93 -22.92 0.20
C ALA A 309 -1.54 -22.53 -0.33
N GLN A 310 -1.08 -23.16 -1.40
CA GLN A 310 0.20 -22.79 -2.04
C GLN A 310 0.13 -21.39 -2.66
N TRP A 311 -0.98 -21.08 -3.34
CA TRP A 311 -1.20 -19.77 -3.95
C TRP A 311 -1.21 -18.65 -2.91
N GLU A 312 -1.99 -18.82 -1.84
CA GLU A 312 -2.05 -17.87 -0.73
C GLU A 312 -0.72 -17.76 0.01
N SER A 313 0.04 -18.86 0.14
CA SER A 313 1.38 -18.82 0.73
C SER A 313 2.35 -17.97 -0.09
N MET A 314 2.29 -18.04 -1.43
CA MET A 314 3.09 -17.18 -2.29
C MET A 314 2.70 -15.71 -2.11
N ILE A 315 1.39 -15.39 -2.12
CA ILE A 315 0.90 -14.02 -1.90
C ILE A 315 1.44 -13.47 -0.58
N ARG A 316 1.31 -14.22 0.52
CA ARG A 316 1.80 -13.79 1.84
C ARG A 316 3.30 -13.61 1.88
N THR A 317 4.05 -14.51 1.24
CA THR A 317 5.52 -14.39 1.14
C THR A 317 5.95 -13.08 0.46
N GLU A 318 5.24 -12.68 -0.59
CA GLU A 318 5.51 -11.41 -1.27
C GLU A 318 5.16 -10.21 -0.37
N LEU A 319 3.96 -10.23 0.22
CA LEU A 319 3.49 -9.12 1.03
C LEU A 319 4.29 -8.96 2.33
N ASP A 320 4.64 -10.05 3.01
CA ASP A 320 5.53 -10.05 4.18
C ASP A 320 6.91 -9.48 3.86
N ALA A 321 7.35 -9.64 2.61
CA ALA A 321 8.59 -9.06 2.11
C ALA A 321 8.43 -7.60 1.64
N GLY A 322 7.24 -7.00 1.76
CA GLY A 322 6.94 -5.63 1.33
C GLY A 322 6.91 -5.48 -0.19
N ARG A 323 6.58 -6.54 -0.92
CA ARG A 323 6.47 -6.54 -2.38
C ARG A 323 4.99 -6.56 -2.79
N PRO A 324 4.44 -5.45 -3.30
CA PRO A 324 3.12 -5.46 -3.92
C PRO A 324 3.14 -6.32 -5.18
N ILE A 325 2.07 -7.06 -5.39
CA ILE A 325 1.97 -8.08 -6.42
C ILE A 325 1.19 -7.52 -7.62
N LEU A 326 1.78 -7.55 -8.81
CA LEU A 326 1.04 -7.38 -10.05
C LEU A 326 0.17 -8.63 -10.25
N TYR A 327 -1.13 -8.47 -10.09
CA TYR A 327 -2.10 -9.55 -10.06
C TYR A 327 -3.08 -9.42 -11.23
N ALA A 328 -3.58 -10.54 -11.72
CA ALA A 328 -4.65 -10.54 -12.71
C ALA A 328 -5.62 -11.70 -12.47
N ALA A 329 -6.86 -11.49 -12.88
CA ALA A 329 -7.85 -12.53 -13.03
C ALA A 329 -8.32 -12.55 -14.48
N ASN A 330 -8.45 -13.75 -15.05
CA ASN A 330 -8.90 -13.94 -16.43
C ASN A 330 -10.18 -14.75 -16.43
N ASP A 331 -11.26 -14.20 -16.99
CA ASP A 331 -12.42 -14.95 -17.41
C ASP A 331 -12.28 -15.26 -18.92
N PRO A 332 -12.32 -16.55 -19.31
CA PRO A 332 -12.20 -16.94 -20.71
C PRO A 332 -13.26 -16.33 -21.64
N SER A 333 -14.37 -15.85 -21.09
CA SER A 333 -15.52 -15.29 -21.83
C SER A 333 -15.57 -13.76 -21.82
N ALA A 334 -14.96 -13.11 -20.81
CA ALA A 334 -15.04 -11.65 -20.61
C ALA A 334 -13.70 -10.94 -20.82
N GLY A 335 -12.59 -11.68 -20.94
CA GLY A 335 -11.24 -11.13 -20.98
C GLY A 335 -10.58 -11.14 -19.60
N GLY A 336 -9.39 -10.55 -19.49
CA GLY A 336 -8.62 -10.47 -18.26
C GLY A 336 -8.36 -9.03 -17.84
N HIS A 337 -8.26 -8.81 -16.54
CA HIS A 337 -7.91 -7.50 -15.99
C HIS A 337 -6.75 -7.62 -15.01
N ALA A 338 -5.80 -6.70 -15.13
CA ALA A 338 -4.68 -6.56 -14.23
C ALA A 338 -4.99 -5.53 -13.13
N PHE A 339 -4.56 -5.84 -11.91
CA PHE A 339 -4.72 -5.01 -10.72
C PHE A 339 -3.59 -5.33 -9.72
N ILE A 340 -3.64 -4.82 -8.51
CA ILE A 340 -2.59 -5.04 -7.52
C ILE A 340 -3.17 -5.76 -6.31
N CYS A 341 -2.44 -6.77 -5.81
CA CYS A 341 -2.64 -7.33 -4.48
C CYS A 341 -1.52 -6.80 -3.57
N ASP A 342 -1.88 -6.03 -2.53
CA ASP A 342 -0.90 -5.26 -1.78
C ASP A 342 -1.05 -5.33 -0.25
N GLY A 343 -1.95 -6.17 0.25
CA GLY A 343 -2.13 -6.38 1.68
C GLY A 343 -2.88 -7.67 1.98
N TYR A 344 -2.82 -8.12 3.24
CA TYR A 344 -3.68 -9.17 3.76
C TYR A 344 -3.96 -8.97 5.25
N ASN A 345 -5.12 -9.43 5.72
CA ASN A 345 -5.51 -9.29 7.11
C ASN A 345 -5.56 -10.62 7.88
N SER A 346 -5.82 -10.55 9.18
CA SER A 346 -5.93 -11.72 10.06
C SER A 346 -7.12 -12.64 9.76
N GLU A 347 -8.05 -12.20 8.92
CA GLU A 347 -9.23 -12.96 8.51
C GLU A 347 -9.06 -13.63 7.14
N ASN A 348 -7.82 -13.73 6.64
CA ASN A 348 -7.45 -14.30 5.34
C ASN A 348 -8.10 -13.59 4.14
N ARG A 349 -8.27 -12.27 4.23
CA ARG A 349 -8.65 -11.44 3.08
C ARG A 349 -7.44 -10.70 2.57
N TYR A 350 -7.39 -10.54 1.27
CA TYR A 350 -6.34 -9.84 0.54
C TYR A 350 -6.85 -8.48 0.11
N HIS A 351 -6.03 -7.46 0.26
CA HIS A 351 -6.36 -6.13 -0.23
C HIS A 351 -6.02 -6.04 -1.71
N PHE A 352 -7.01 -5.57 -2.49
CA PHE A 352 -6.85 -5.31 -3.92
C PHE A 352 -7.02 -3.82 -4.21
N ASN A 353 -6.09 -3.28 -5.01
CA ASN A 353 -6.18 -1.98 -5.64
C ASN A 353 -6.47 -2.21 -7.13
N PHE A 354 -7.65 -1.84 -7.56
CA PHE A 354 -8.13 -2.15 -8.90
C PHE A 354 -7.65 -1.19 -10.00
N GLY A 355 -6.96 -0.10 -9.64
CA GLY A 355 -6.52 0.91 -10.61
C GLY A 355 -7.69 1.69 -11.21
N TRP A 356 -8.74 1.94 -10.42
CA TRP A 356 -10.00 2.58 -10.82
C TRP A 356 -10.38 3.72 -9.88
N TYR A 357 -9.44 4.69 -9.70
CA TYR A 357 -9.63 5.87 -8.82
C TYR A 357 -9.95 5.53 -7.37
N GLY A 358 -9.45 4.39 -6.88
CA GLY A 358 -9.77 3.86 -5.54
C GLY A 358 -11.17 3.28 -5.40
N THR A 359 -11.96 3.24 -6.49
CA THR A 359 -13.31 2.69 -6.47
C THR A 359 -13.28 1.20 -6.20
N CYS A 360 -13.97 0.80 -5.14
CA CYS A 360 -14.05 -0.59 -4.66
C CYS A 360 -12.71 -1.20 -4.21
N ASP A 361 -11.62 -0.45 -4.09
CA ASP A 361 -10.42 -0.95 -3.44
C ASP A 361 -10.79 -1.45 -2.04
N GLY A 362 -10.32 -2.64 -1.68
CA GLY A 362 -10.78 -3.27 -0.44
C GLY A 362 -10.26 -4.69 -0.22
N TRP A 363 -10.87 -5.37 0.72
CA TRP A 363 -10.46 -6.66 1.24
C TRP A 363 -11.37 -7.77 0.74
N TYR A 364 -10.81 -8.77 0.07
CA TYR A 364 -11.56 -9.84 -0.59
C TYR A 364 -10.94 -11.20 -0.30
N VAL A 365 -11.77 -12.25 -0.26
CA VAL A 365 -11.28 -13.62 -0.18
C VAL A 365 -10.65 -14.04 -1.52
N SER A 366 -9.68 -14.93 -1.49
CA SER A 366 -9.07 -15.49 -2.71
C SER A 366 -10.00 -16.49 -3.43
N THR A 367 -11.00 -17.03 -2.73
CA THR A 367 -12.01 -17.95 -3.22
C THR A 367 -13.23 -17.92 -2.29
N ALA A 368 -14.42 -18.04 -2.84
CA ALA A 368 -15.64 -18.19 -2.07
C ALA A 368 -15.78 -19.61 -1.47
N LEU A 369 -15.02 -20.58 -1.96
CA LEU A 369 -15.06 -21.97 -1.48
C LEU A 369 -14.37 -22.09 -0.11
N ASN A 370 -15.16 -22.33 0.92
CA ASN A 370 -14.67 -22.63 2.27
C ASN A 370 -14.83 -24.10 2.63
N MET A 371 -14.81 -24.97 1.63
CA MET A 371 -15.04 -26.41 1.75
C MET A 371 -13.97 -27.19 0.98
N THR A 372 -13.72 -28.40 1.43
CA THR A 372 -12.86 -29.39 0.75
C THR A 372 -13.51 -30.76 0.81
N HIS A 373 -13.10 -31.72 -0.02
CA HIS A 373 -13.50 -33.11 0.12
C HIS A 373 -12.94 -33.70 1.41
N ARG A 374 -13.69 -34.64 2.04
CA ARG A 374 -13.30 -35.27 3.31
C ARG A 374 -11.95 -36.00 3.22
N GLU A 375 -11.60 -36.50 2.04
CA GLU A 375 -10.32 -37.15 1.78
C GLU A 375 -9.17 -36.16 1.58
N GLY A 376 -9.43 -34.85 1.69
CA GLY A 376 -8.44 -33.80 1.59
C GLY A 376 -8.21 -33.27 0.17
N ASP A 377 -8.93 -33.78 -0.82
CA ASP A 377 -8.87 -33.24 -2.18
C ASP A 377 -9.53 -31.87 -2.25
N GLU A 378 -8.82 -30.92 -2.79
CA GLU A 378 -9.30 -29.55 -2.96
C GLU A 378 -10.34 -29.46 -4.07
N LEU A 379 -11.39 -28.67 -3.84
CA LEU A 379 -12.34 -28.30 -4.90
C LEU A 379 -11.63 -27.42 -5.91
N LYS A 380 -11.52 -27.92 -7.15
CA LYS A 380 -10.80 -27.22 -8.22
C LYS A 380 -11.74 -26.27 -8.97
N PHE A 381 -11.91 -25.08 -8.45
CA PHE A 381 -12.45 -23.95 -9.20
C PHE A 381 -11.33 -22.97 -9.51
N ASN A 382 -11.25 -22.56 -10.76
CA ASN A 382 -10.19 -21.67 -11.23
C ASN A 382 -10.78 -20.57 -12.07
N SER A 383 -10.52 -19.37 -11.62
CA SER A 383 -10.80 -18.12 -12.31
C SER A 383 -9.60 -17.59 -13.09
N GLY A 384 -8.62 -18.46 -13.47
CA GLY A 384 -7.47 -18.03 -14.24
C GLY A 384 -6.65 -16.93 -13.55
N HIS A 385 -6.35 -17.12 -12.25
CA HIS A 385 -5.52 -16.15 -11.51
C HIS A 385 -4.07 -16.21 -11.97
N GLU A 386 -3.49 -15.03 -12.10
CA GLU A 386 -2.10 -14.82 -12.53
C GLU A 386 -1.45 -13.80 -11.63
N MET A 387 -0.15 -13.90 -11.42
CA MET A 387 0.60 -12.88 -10.67
C MET A 387 2.08 -12.88 -11.03
N LEU A 388 2.70 -11.72 -10.83
CA LEU A 388 4.16 -11.61 -10.82
C LEU A 388 4.65 -11.59 -9.39
N ILE A 389 5.59 -12.47 -9.08
CA ILE A 389 6.28 -12.57 -7.78
C ILE A 389 7.75 -12.17 -7.90
N GLY A 390 8.37 -11.73 -6.82
CA GLY A 390 9.77 -11.29 -6.80
C GLY A 390 10.01 -9.96 -7.52
N VAL A 391 8.96 -9.13 -7.69
CA VAL A 391 9.07 -7.82 -8.35
C VAL A 391 9.63 -6.81 -7.36
N GLU A 392 10.93 -6.64 -7.38
CA GLU A 392 11.64 -5.69 -6.54
C GLU A 392 12.84 -5.08 -7.28
N PRO A 393 13.23 -3.82 -6.98
CA PRO A 393 14.45 -3.24 -7.50
C PRO A 393 15.69 -3.99 -7.02
N PRO A 394 16.81 -3.99 -7.78
CA PRO A 394 18.07 -4.49 -7.26
C PRO A 394 18.61 -3.53 -6.20
N ALA A 395 19.13 -4.07 -5.08
CA ALA A 395 19.87 -3.33 -4.04
C ALA A 395 19.29 -1.93 -3.75
N TYR A 396 18.08 -1.88 -3.24
CA TYR A 396 17.30 -0.65 -3.15
C TYR A 396 16.96 -0.29 -1.69
N CYS A 397 17.00 1.00 -1.37
CA CYS A 397 16.49 1.53 -0.12
C CYS A 397 16.01 2.97 -0.28
N ILE A 398 14.79 3.24 0.20
CA ILE A 398 14.30 4.58 0.53
C ILE A 398 13.89 4.55 1.99
N ILE A 399 14.28 5.59 2.72
CA ILE A 399 13.81 5.85 4.08
C ILE A 399 13.37 7.31 4.17
N ASN A 400 12.23 7.55 4.81
CA ASN A 400 11.67 8.88 5.04
C ASN A 400 11.33 9.03 6.53
N ALA A 401 11.52 10.24 7.04
CA ALA A 401 10.99 10.67 8.32
C ALA A 401 10.11 11.91 8.07
N GLU A 402 8.94 11.97 8.69
CA GLU A 402 8.04 13.12 8.53
C GLU A 402 8.60 14.35 9.21
N ASN A 403 9.16 14.19 10.41
CA ASN A 403 9.77 15.26 11.18
C ASN A 403 11.08 14.81 11.84
N LEU A 404 12.00 15.76 12.01
CA LEU A 404 13.17 15.61 12.87
C LEU A 404 13.01 16.55 14.06
N ASN A 405 12.99 16.00 15.26
CA ASN A 405 12.95 16.73 16.50
C ASN A 405 14.31 16.66 17.17
N VAL A 406 14.79 17.79 17.63
CA VAL A 406 15.99 17.90 18.44
C VAL A 406 15.70 18.81 19.63
N ALA A 407 16.42 18.60 20.72
CA ALA A 407 16.39 19.58 21.78
C ALA A 407 16.92 20.91 21.25
N SER A 408 16.06 21.94 21.25
CA SER A 408 16.42 23.29 20.83
C SER A 408 17.01 24.04 22.02
N GLY A 409 17.99 24.92 21.76
CA GLY A 409 18.53 25.79 22.76
C GLY A 409 20.07 25.87 22.76
N LEU A 410 20.62 26.43 23.83
CA LEU A 410 22.06 26.49 24.04
C LEU A 410 22.60 25.09 24.38
N MET A 411 23.59 24.64 23.63
CA MET A 411 24.22 23.33 23.85
C MET A 411 25.68 23.53 24.26
N VAL A 412 26.14 22.66 25.16
CA VAL A 412 27.50 22.72 25.67
C VAL A 412 28.34 21.61 25.05
N LEU A 413 29.56 21.92 24.65
CA LEU A 413 30.50 20.92 24.14
C LEU A 413 30.75 19.83 25.19
N GLY A 414 30.66 18.57 24.76
CA GLY A 414 30.74 17.40 25.63
C GLY A 414 29.40 16.85 26.07
N ASP A 415 28.32 17.59 25.95
CA ASP A 415 26.97 17.11 26.26
C ASP A 415 26.41 16.20 25.17
N GLN A 416 25.30 15.53 25.48
CA GLN A 416 24.55 14.71 24.55
C GLN A 416 23.36 15.48 23.99
N LEU A 417 23.29 15.58 22.68
CA LEU A 417 22.16 16.10 21.94
C LEU A 417 21.22 14.95 21.56
N SER A 418 20.01 14.94 22.12
CA SER A 418 18.99 13.96 21.76
C SER A 418 18.30 14.38 20.46
N ALA A 419 18.11 13.42 19.56
CA ALA A 419 17.41 13.58 18.30
C ALA A 419 16.38 12.47 18.12
N GLU A 420 15.25 12.82 17.49
CA GLU A 420 14.16 11.90 17.16
C GLU A 420 13.75 12.12 15.71
N ALA A 421 13.76 11.04 14.92
CA ALA A 421 13.10 10.99 13.63
C ALA A 421 11.69 10.41 13.81
N GLN A 422 10.65 11.19 13.50
CA GLN A 422 9.26 10.81 13.72
C GLN A 422 8.63 10.25 12.45
N ASN A 423 7.69 9.34 12.66
CA ASN A 423 6.89 8.71 11.61
C ASN A 423 7.78 8.12 10.50
N VAL A 424 8.82 7.36 10.91
CA VAL A 424 9.79 6.79 9.99
C VAL A 424 9.15 5.67 9.18
N THR A 425 9.26 5.78 7.88
CA THR A 425 8.87 4.74 6.93
C THR A 425 10.05 4.41 6.02
N PHE A 426 10.21 3.14 5.68
CA PHE A 426 11.21 2.75 4.70
C PHE A 426 10.74 1.60 3.81
N ARG A 427 11.34 1.53 2.63
CA ARG A 427 11.21 0.45 1.66
C ARG A 427 12.61 0.01 1.27
N THR A 428 12.89 -1.26 1.40
CA THR A 428 14.24 -1.75 1.15
C THR A 428 14.26 -3.21 0.74
N THR A 429 15.22 -3.56 -0.10
CA THR A 429 15.58 -4.95 -0.41
C THR A 429 16.60 -5.53 0.58
N TYR A 430 17.19 -4.70 1.45
CA TYR A 430 18.13 -5.14 2.48
C TYR A 430 17.39 -5.69 3.69
N ASN A 431 17.96 -6.72 4.34
CA ASN A 431 17.40 -7.30 5.57
C ASN A 431 17.53 -6.39 6.78
N GLN A 432 18.56 -5.55 6.78
CA GLN A 432 18.84 -4.60 7.85
C GLN A 432 19.39 -3.31 7.26
N LEU A 433 19.12 -2.20 7.93
CA LEU A 433 19.69 -0.89 7.67
C LEU A 433 20.32 -0.37 8.95
N ASN A 434 21.38 0.40 8.80
CA ASN A 434 21.91 1.24 9.86
C ASN A 434 21.50 2.67 9.59
N VAL A 435 21.03 3.35 10.61
CA VAL A 435 20.67 4.78 10.56
C VAL A 435 21.42 5.53 11.63
N ASP A 436 21.71 6.81 11.40
CA ASP A 436 22.26 7.71 12.38
C ASP A 436 21.70 9.14 12.24
N PHE A 437 21.94 9.92 13.26
CA PHE A 437 21.76 11.38 13.25
C PHE A 437 23.12 12.03 13.14
N SER A 438 23.25 13.06 12.30
CA SER A 438 24.50 13.77 12.11
C SER A 438 24.30 15.28 12.27
N LEU A 439 25.23 15.90 12.97
CA LEU A 439 25.31 17.35 13.04
C LEU A 439 25.99 17.88 11.77
N ILE A 440 25.43 18.93 11.18
CA ILE A 440 25.82 19.50 9.89
C ILE A 440 26.17 20.98 10.10
N ASP A 441 27.34 21.40 9.63
CA ASP A 441 27.78 22.80 9.67
C ASP A 441 27.06 23.66 8.61
N ALA A 442 27.34 24.94 8.62
CA ALA A 442 26.76 25.93 7.69
C ALA A 442 27.16 25.67 6.22
N GLU A 443 28.27 24.98 5.99
CA GLU A 443 28.77 24.58 4.67
C GLU A 443 28.17 23.24 4.20
N GLY A 444 27.36 22.58 5.02
CA GLY A 444 26.73 21.31 4.71
C GLY A 444 27.58 20.07 5.01
N ASN A 445 28.70 20.20 5.72
CA ASN A 445 29.55 19.09 6.09
C ASN A 445 29.05 18.42 7.36
N GLN A 446 29.13 17.09 7.39
CA GLN A 446 28.86 16.31 8.61
C GLN A 446 30.06 16.41 9.56
N VAL A 447 29.84 16.94 10.75
CA VAL A 447 30.90 17.20 11.71
C VAL A 447 30.97 16.20 12.85
N CYS A 448 29.82 15.61 13.23
CA CYS A 448 29.76 14.46 14.13
C CYS A 448 28.43 13.72 13.95
N SER A 449 28.38 12.47 14.44
CA SER A 449 27.19 11.61 14.30
C SER A 449 26.91 10.87 15.60
N SER A 450 25.65 10.40 15.75
CA SER A 450 25.28 9.42 16.77
C SER A 450 25.92 8.07 16.48
N ASP A 451 25.83 7.14 17.43
CA ASP A 451 26.04 5.74 17.15
C ASP A 451 25.04 5.22 16.12
N ASN A 452 25.45 4.18 15.38
CA ASN A 452 24.58 3.52 14.42
C ASN A 452 23.45 2.78 15.11
N ILE A 453 22.24 3.01 14.67
CA ILE A 453 21.04 2.31 15.11
C ILE A 453 20.67 1.32 14.01
N THR A 454 20.66 0.02 14.34
CA THR A 454 20.30 -1.03 13.38
C THR A 454 18.78 -1.25 13.39
N ILE A 455 18.14 -1.14 12.23
CA ILE A 455 16.73 -1.44 12.03
C ILE A 455 16.58 -2.64 11.09
N GLY A 456 15.79 -3.63 11.51
CA GLY A 456 15.52 -4.82 10.70
C GLY A 456 14.26 -4.64 9.86
N LYS A 457 14.31 -5.05 8.59
CA LYS A 457 13.20 -4.94 7.63
C LYS A 457 11.87 -5.46 8.19
N ASN A 458 11.90 -6.62 8.84
CA ASN A 458 10.69 -7.31 9.31
C ASN A 458 10.40 -7.07 10.80
N SER A 459 11.28 -6.36 11.52
CA SER A 459 11.12 -6.10 12.96
C SER A 459 10.77 -4.65 13.27
N PHE A 460 10.97 -3.74 12.35
CA PHE A 460 10.65 -2.32 12.53
C PHE A 460 9.18 -2.07 12.17
N GLN A 461 8.47 -1.43 13.08
CA GLN A 461 7.09 -1.00 12.83
C GLN A 461 7.10 0.30 12.03
N GLN A 462 6.62 0.26 10.81
CA GLN A 462 6.49 1.45 9.95
C GLN A 462 5.67 2.56 10.64
N GLY A 463 6.14 3.80 10.54
CA GLY A 463 5.51 4.93 11.23
C GLY A 463 5.97 5.13 12.68
N SER A 464 6.86 4.29 13.21
CA SER A 464 7.45 4.50 14.53
C SER A 464 8.51 5.60 14.52
N SER A 465 8.82 6.14 15.70
CA SER A 465 9.97 7.05 15.87
C SER A 465 11.27 6.27 16.06
N ILE A 466 12.37 6.86 15.59
CA ILE A 466 13.74 6.44 15.87
C ILE A 466 14.40 7.53 16.70
N ASN A 467 14.97 7.13 17.83
CA ASN A 467 15.68 8.03 18.75
C ASN A 467 17.18 7.75 18.73
N GLY A 468 17.98 8.80 18.75
CA GLY A 468 19.42 8.74 18.85
C GLY A 468 19.98 9.89 19.66
N SER A 469 21.26 9.82 20.01
CA SER A 469 21.94 10.91 20.67
C SER A 469 23.33 11.12 20.06
N ILE A 470 23.70 12.39 19.89
CA ILE A 470 25.00 12.82 19.40
C ILE A 470 25.78 13.37 20.60
N THR A 471 26.95 12.83 20.88
CA THR A 471 27.87 13.44 21.83
C THR A 471 28.62 14.57 21.12
N LEU A 472 28.46 15.80 21.58
CA LEU A 472 29.10 16.96 20.99
C LEU A 472 30.61 16.94 21.29
N PRO A 473 31.49 16.83 20.26
CA PRO A 473 32.92 16.82 20.50
C PRO A 473 33.40 18.13 21.16
N THR A 474 34.28 18.04 22.12
CA THR A 474 34.88 19.21 22.79
C THR A 474 35.73 20.08 21.85
N THR A 475 36.04 19.57 20.65
CA THR A 475 36.78 20.25 19.58
C THR A 475 35.88 20.89 18.55
N LEU A 476 34.55 20.74 18.68
CA LEU A 476 33.62 21.36 17.75
C LEU A 476 33.69 22.87 17.85
N ALA A 477 33.64 23.56 16.72
CA ALA A 477 33.63 25.02 16.71
C ALA A 477 32.29 25.55 17.27
N GLU A 478 32.32 26.69 17.89
CA GLU A 478 31.11 27.42 18.26
C GLU A 478 30.37 27.87 17.00
N GLY A 479 29.04 27.76 17.01
CA GLY A 479 28.25 28.17 15.84
C GLY A 479 26.86 27.54 15.79
N SER A 480 26.18 27.83 14.71
CA SER A 480 24.86 27.26 14.41
C SER A 480 25.03 26.01 13.54
N TYR A 481 24.30 24.96 13.90
CA TYR A 481 24.34 23.69 13.23
C TYR A 481 22.92 23.23 12.91
N SER A 482 22.79 22.38 11.89
CA SER A 482 21.57 21.66 11.60
C SER A 482 21.77 20.17 11.84
N ILE A 483 20.67 19.41 11.90
CA ILE A 483 20.73 17.95 12.06
C ILE A 483 20.18 17.27 10.82
N GLY A 484 20.80 16.17 10.42
CA GLY A 484 20.32 15.29 9.36
C GLY A 484 20.13 13.88 9.88
N PHE A 485 19.14 13.21 9.35
CA PHE A 485 18.88 11.78 9.54
C PHE A 485 19.41 11.01 8.33
N TYR A 486 20.25 10.02 8.55
CA TYR A 486 20.95 9.29 7.49
C TYR A 486 20.77 7.78 7.62
N TYR A 487 20.91 7.07 6.51
CA TYR A 487 20.95 5.62 6.50
C TYR A 487 22.13 5.09 5.70
N TYR A 488 22.49 3.84 6.04
CA TYR A 488 23.54 3.10 5.35
C TYR A 488 22.98 1.76 4.91
N THR A 489 23.35 1.34 3.72
CA THR A 489 23.11 -0.02 3.27
C THR A 489 24.13 -0.97 3.91
N THR A 490 23.68 -2.16 4.31
CA THR A 490 24.54 -3.14 5.01
C THR A 490 25.53 -3.87 4.13
N ASP A 491 25.58 -3.57 2.83
CA ASP A 491 26.65 -4.07 1.96
C ASP A 491 27.95 -3.35 2.31
N ALA A 492 28.81 -4.03 3.10
CA ALA A 492 30.07 -3.50 3.59
C ALA A 492 31.03 -3.02 2.48
N SER A 493 30.81 -3.43 1.22
CA SER A 493 31.61 -3.01 0.07
C SER A 493 31.13 -1.70 -0.57
N LYS A 494 29.92 -1.21 -0.25
CA LYS A 494 29.30 -0.03 -0.87
C LYS A 494 28.43 0.77 0.12
N GLN A 495 28.96 1.05 1.30
CA GLN A 495 28.26 1.90 2.26
C GLN A 495 28.21 3.33 1.71
N THR A 496 27.06 3.73 1.17
CA THR A 496 26.81 5.11 0.81
C THR A 496 25.91 5.70 1.88
N LYS A 497 26.37 6.74 2.55
CA LYS A 497 25.57 7.50 3.49
C LYS A 497 24.61 8.38 2.70
N VAL A 498 23.31 8.24 2.92
CA VAL A 498 22.27 8.98 2.22
C VAL A 498 21.41 9.70 3.23
N GLN A 499 21.19 11.00 3.02
CA GLN A 499 20.28 11.76 3.86
C GLN A 499 18.85 11.32 3.61
N ALA A 500 18.16 10.86 4.66
CA ALA A 500 16.81 10.33 4.58
C ALA A 500 15.75 11.43 4.47
N THR A 501 16.06 12.65 4.94
CA THR A 501 15.12 13.78 4.93
C THR A 501 15.87 15.03 4.48
N GLN A 502 15.53 15.54 3.30
CA GLN A 502 16.26 16.68 2.72
C GLN A 502 15.76 18.05 3.17
N ASP A 503 14.49 18.22 3.45
CA ASP A 503 13.87 19.54 3.52
C ASP A 503 13.57 20.05 4.93
N LYS A 504 13.96 19.31 5.97
CA LYS A 504 13.64 19.68 7.36
C LYS A 504 14.87 19.66 8.27
N LEU A 505 15.93 20.28 7.81
CA LEU A 505 17.05 20.57 8.68
C LEU A 505 16.60 21.62 9.71
N GLN A 506 16.69 21.27 10.97
CA GLN A 506 16.42 22.22 12.04
C GLN A 506 17.73 22.76 12.57
N VAL A 507 17.79 24.06 12.74
CA VAL A 507 18.92 24.69 13.39
C VAL A 507 18.92 24.28 14.85
N VAL A 508 20.02 23.74 15.29
CA VAL A 508 20.13 23.15 16.62
C VAL A 508 20.48 24.17 17.68
N GLY A 509 20.91 25.36 17.29
CA GLY A 509 21.24 26.44 18.20
C GLY A 509 22.72 26.72 18.31
N HIS A 510 23.09 27.59 19.24
CA HIS A 510 24.48 27.99 19.46
C HIS A 510 25.16 26.98 20.42
N ILE A 511 26.34 26.51 20.03
CA ILE A 511 27.13 25.58 20.85
C ILE A 511 28.20 26.38 21.59
N ALA A 512 28.17 26.31 22.91
CA ALA A 512 29.16 26.95 23.78
C ALA A 512 30.30 25.97 24.16
N LYS A 513 31.44 26.50 24.47
CA LYS A 513 32.64 25.74 24.83
C LYS A 513 32.49 25.11 26.22
N TYR A 514 32.70 23.78 26.31
CA TYR A 514 32.62 23.05 27.57
C TYR A 514 33.67 23.53 28.58
N GLY A 515 33.26 23.77 29.81
CA GLY A 515 34.16 24.13 30.92
C GLY A 515 34.47 25.61 31.04
N GLU A 516 33.97 26.47 30.15
CA GLU A 516 33.97 27.91 30.36
C GLU A 516 32.62 28.34 30.95
N PRO A 517 32.59 29.15 32.01
CA PRO A 517 31.32 29.63 32.53
C PRO A 517 30.65 30.53 31.48
N PHE A 518 29.36 30.32 31.31
CA PHE A 518 28.54 31.23 30.50
C PHE A 518 28.72 32.66 31.01
N THR A 519 28.87 33.60 30.09
CA THR A 519 29.10 34.99 30.36
C THR A 519 27.92 35.85 29.95
N ILE A 520 27.90 37.12 30.40
CA ILE A 520 26.92 38.10 29.92
C ILE A 520 27.01 38.29 28.39
N SER A 521 28.17 37.99 27.79
CA SER A 521 28.36 38.03 26.34
C SER A 521 27.49 36.96 25.63
N ASP A 522 27.35 35.79 26.23
CA ASP A 522 26.55 34.69 25.67
C ASP A 522 25.06 35.04 25.70
N VAL A 523 24.59 35.72 26.74
CA VAL A 523 23.23 36.29 26.82
C VAL A 523 23.00 37.29 25.70
N SER A 524 23.98 38.13 25.41
CA SER A 524 23.91 39.16 24.35
C SER A 524 23.81 38.48 22.99
N VAL A 525 24.57 37.42 22.72
CA VAL A 525 24.54 36.67 21.46
C VAL A 525 23.14 36.03 21.25
N VAL A 526 22.56 35.44 22.29
CA VAL A 526 21.21 34.85 22.21
C VAL A 526 20.15 35.93 21.97
N ILE A 527 20.28 37.08 22.63
CA ILE A 527 19.39 38.23 22.42
C ILE A 527 19.53 38.80 21.00
N ASP A 528 20.75 38.99 20.50
CA ASP A 528 21.00 39.48 19.15
C ASP A 528 20.44 38.51 18.09
N TYR A 529 20.55 37.21 18.30
CA TYR A 529 19.96 36.19 17.46
C TYR A 529 18.43 36.27 17.44
N LEU A 530 17.79 36.46 18.59
CA LEU A 530 16.35 36.66 18.71
C LEU A 530 15.87 37.95 18.04
N LEU A 531 16.67 39.03 18.12
CA LEU A 531 16.35 40.33 17.52
C LEU A 531 16.50 40.35 15.99
N GLN A 532 17.30 39.46 15.41
CA GLN A 532 17.46 39.33 13.96
C GLN A 532 16.31 38.58 13.29
N GLY A 533 15.32 38.12 14.06
CA GLY A 533 14.07 37.54 13.55
C GLY A 533 14.23 36.19 12.86
N SER A 534 15.35 35.50 13.08
CA SER A 534 15.64 34.19 12.45
C SER A 534 15.27 32.99 13.29
N SER A 535 14.50 33.17 14.39
CA SER A 535 14.31 32.07 15.33
C SER A 535 12.86 31.63 15.54
N ASP A 536 12.53 30.50 14.96
CA ASP A 536 11.53 29.63 15.53
C ASP A 536 12.10 28.72 16.67
N ILE A 537 13.39 28.85 17.00
CA ILE A 537 14.15 27.86 17.79
C ILE A 537 14.61 28.40 19.14
N LEU A 538 15.11 29.65 19.20
CA LEU A 538 15.48 30.29 20.45
C LEU A 538 14.42 31.28 20.88
N GLY A 539 13.90 31.13 22.08
CA GLY A 539 12.85 31.97 22.64
C GLY A 539 13.29 32.67 23.94
N ILE A 540 12.41 33.53 24.48
CA ILE A 540 12.61 34.19 25.78
C ILE A 540 12.94 33.17 26.89
N LYS A 541 12.50 31.93 26.79
CA LYS A 541 12.81 30.86 27.74
C LYS A 541 14.28 30.53 27.80
N ASP A 542 14.99 30.59 26.66
CA ASP A 542 16.41 30.25 26.56
C ASP A 542 17.26 31.37 27.16
N VAL A 543 16.86 32.59 26.93
CA VAL A 543 17.47 33.76 27.63
C VAL A 543 17.28 33.68 29.13
N THR A 544 16.07 33.30 29.58
CA THR A 544 15.75 33.16 31.00
C THR A 544 16.56 32.02 31.64
N ALA A 545 16.68 30.88 30.97
CA ALA A 545 17.46 29.73 31.45
C ALA A 545 18.97 30.10 31.57
N LEU A 546 19.50 30.83 30.60
CA LEU A 546 20.87 31.30 30.62
C LEU A 546 21.12 32.33 31.72
N ILE A 547 20.20 33.26 31.94
CA ILE A 547 20.25 34.23 33.05
C ILE A 547 20.18 33.51 34.40
N ASP A 548 19.28 32.57 34.57
CA ASP A 548 19.15 31.78 35.79
C ASP A 548 20.42 30.97 36.09
N TYR A 549 21.06 30.43 35.05
CA TYR A 549 22.34 29.72 35.18
C TYR A 549 23.49 30.67 35.62
N LEU A 550 23.50 31.89 35.10
CA LEU A 550 24.52 32.90 35.44
C LEU A 550 24.31 33.51 36.84
N LEU A 551 23.10 33.47 37.37
CA LEU A 551 22.77 34.03 38.67
C LEU A 551 22.85 33.01 39.81
N ASN A 552 22.96 31.72 39.52
CA ASN A 552 23.12 30.60 40.50
C ASN A 552 24.54 30.01 40.40
#